data_8fedef249ea0c1a6a466bf2066269829
#
_entry.id   8fedef249ea0c1a6a466bf2066269829
#
_cell.length_a   1.000
_cell.length_b   1.000
_cell.length_c   1.000
_cell.angle_alpha   90.00
_cell.angle_beta   90.00
_cell.angle_gamma   90.00
#
_symmetry.space_group_name_H-M   'P 1'
#
loop_
_entity.id
_entity.type
_entity.pdbx_description
1 polymer ?
#
loop_
_entity_poly.entity_id
_entity_poly.type
_entity_poly.pdbx_seq_one_letter_code
_entity_poly.pdbx_strand_id
1 'polypeptide(L)'
;MSTSHSDSLENPYQSFHWAAIVTSVIAVTAPLCLVTPAFSFIPVLGIAVGVFGYVTISSKPEIYYGIKLTIIGTMTSLLLLVWSVTGIIKTSEYYYGVAFDNTIKWLTYLKEDELPAAHQVMISVEHRQHDAQILNQYYDNNKGIYDDMLAQFTKPPMSLLLAKKDKWNPQDLILVEDVELLDLKKNKIRVTQHYHLPLSDPPDAVISFRIQYFRVYDSAGRASQWQLEYITGVE
;
A
#
# COMPACT_ATOMS: atom_id res chain seq x y z
N MET A 1 -64.44 51.78 20.15
CA MET A 1 -62.99 52.04 19.88
C MET A 1 -62.36 50.69 19.82
N SER A 2 -62.23 50.16 18.64
CA SER A 2 -61.62 48.84 18.42
C SER A 2 -60.23 49.08 17.84
N THR A 3 -59.17 48.83 18.62
CA THR A 3 -57.79 48.84 18.20
C THR A 3 -57.48 47.48 17.60
N SER A 4 -57.53 47.43 16.26
CA SER A 4 -56.99 46.30 15.52
C SER A 4 -55.48 46.25 15.68
N HIS A 5 -54.97 45.33 16.53
CA HIS A 5 -53.60 44.94 16.47
C HIS A 5 -53.39 44.08 15.22
N SER A 6 -52.85 44.72 14.19
CA SER A 6 -52.26 43.99 13.05
C SER A 6 -50.90 43.48 13.50
N ASP A 7 -50.88 42.31 14.16
CA ASP A 7 -49.68 41.49 14.24
C ASP A 7 -49.28 41.08 12.82
N SER A 8 -48.49 41.93 12.18
CA SER A 8 -47.71 41.55 11.02
C SER A 8 -46.68 40.53 11.50
N LEU A 9 -47.03 39.26 11.34
CA LEU A 9 -46.07 38.17 11.41
C LEU A 9 -45.01 38.43 10.34
N GLU A 10 -44.01 39.25 10.66
CA GLU A 10 -42.75 39.24 9.91
C GLU A 10 -42.12 37.88 10.10
N ASN A 11 -42.45 36.96 9.18
CA ASN A 11 -41.72 35.71 9.08
C ASN A 11 -40.28 36.10 8.68
N PRO A 12 -39.29 36.02 9.56
CA PRO A 12 -37.92 36.36 9.17
C PRO A 12 -37.52 35.44 8.04
N TYR A 13 -37.27 36.02 6.88
CA TYR A 13 -36.87 35.29 5.69
C TYR A 13 -35.47 34.69 5.96
N GLN A 14 -35.44 33.43 6.39
CA GLN A 14 -34.18 32.71 6.61
C GLN A 14 -33.51 32.43 5.27
N SER A 15 -32.27 32.86 5.12
CA SER A 15 -31.48 32.59 3.91
C SER A 15 -30.69 31.31 4.03
N PHE A 16 -30.56 30.58 2.93
CA PHE A 16 -29.74 29.38 2.89
C PHE A 16 -28.25 29.78 2.98
N HIS A 17 -27.54 29.23 3.97
CA HIS A 17 -26.14 29.58 4.13
C HIS A 17 -25.28 28.92 3.06
N TRP A 18 -24.42 29.68 2.40
CA TRP A 18 -23.56 29.21 1.29
C TRP A 18 -22.70 28.00 1.66
N ALA A 19 -22.20 27.93 2.91
CA ALA A 19 -21.37 26.81 3.36
C ALA A 19 -22.13 25.47 3.33
N ALA A 20 -23.45 25.46 3.55
CA ALA A 20 -24.25 24.24 3.45
C ALA A 20 -24.29 23.72 2.01
N ILE A 21 -24.38 24.62 1.03
CA ILE A 21 -24.37 24.27 -0.39
C ILE A 21 -22.99 23.73 -0.79
N VAL A 22 -21.93 24.48 -0.44
CA VAL A 22 -20.54 24.11 -0.77
C VAL A 22 -20.16 22.76 -0.14
N THR A 23 -20.49 22.54 1.12
CA THR A 23 -20.22 21.25 1.83
C THR A 23 -20.94 20.09 1.13
N SER A 24 -22.16 20.30 0.65
CA SER A 24 -22.91 19.28 -0.09
C SER A 24 -22.29 18.95 -1.43
N VAL A 25 -21.85 19.96 -2.19
CA VAL A 25 -21.15 19.78 -3.47
C VAL A 25 -19.84 19.00 -3.24
N ILE A 26 -19.09 19.40 -2.20
CA ILE A 26 -17.85 18.69 -1.85
C ILE A 26 -18.16 17.23 -1.45
N ALA A 27 -19.20 16.99 -0.67
CA ALA A 27 -19.58 15.63 -0.26
C ALA A 27 -19.92 14.72 -1.46
N VAL A 28 -20.53 15.27 -2.52
CA VAL A 28 -20.84 14.55 -3.77
C VAL A 28 -19.57 14.25 -4.56
N THR A 29 -18.57 15.13 -4.54
CA THR A 29 -17.29 14.93 -5.24
C THR A 29 -16.25 14.16 -4.42
N ALA A 30 -16.43 14.08 -3.10
CA ALA A 30 -15.49 13.40 -2.18
C ALA A 30 -15.19 11.92 -2.52
N PRO A 31 -16.09 11.11 -3.12
CA PRO A 31 -15.77 9.75 -3.55
C PRO A 31 -14.58 9.65 -4.51
N LEU A 32 -14.19 10.74 -5.18
CA LEU A 32 -12.99 10.77 -6.02
C LEU A 32 -11.70 10.43 -5.23
N CYS A 33 -11.67 10.68 -3.90
CA CYS A 33 -10.54 10.31 -3.05
C CYS A 33 -10.32 8.78 -2.96
N LEU A 34 -11.33 7.97 -3.28
CA LEU A 34 -11.22 6.51 -3.33
C LEU A 34 -10.59 6.02 -4.63
N VAL A 35 -10.63 6.84 -5.69
CA VAL A 35 -10.03 6.50 -7.00
C VAL A 35 -8.52 6.76 -6.98
N THR A 36 -8.11 7.87 -6.38
CA THR A 36 -6.68 8.20 -6.24
C THR A 36 -6.43 9.01 -4.96
N PRO A 37 -5.35 8.68 -4.21
CA PRO A 37 -4.97 9.41 -3.00
C PRO A 37 -4.77 10.92 -3.20
N ALA A 38 -4.40 11.33 -4.42
CA ALA A 38 -4.23 12.75 -4.76
C ALA A 38 -5.49 13.60 -4.49
N PHE A 39 -6.69 13.00 -4.51
CA PHE A 39 -7.94 13.72 -4.24
C PHE A 39 -8.36 13.70 -2.76
N SER A 40 -7.54 13.19 -1.85
CA SER A 40 -7.85 13.18 -0.40
C SER A 40 -7.99 14.58 0.21
N PHE A 41 -7.48 15.62 -0.47
CA PHE A 41 -7.71 17.01 -0.05
C PHE A 41 -9.19 17.44 -0.16
N ILE A 42 -9.99 16.82 -1.05
CA ILE A 42 -11.41 17.17 -1.25
C ILE A 42 -12.22 16.93 0.03
N PRO A 43 -12.24 15.73 0.64
CA PRO A 43 -12.96 15.52 1.89
C PRO A 43 -12.39 16.36 3.06
N VAL A 44 -11.07 16.66 3.08
CA VAL A 44 -10.49 17.55 4.09
C VAL A 44 -11.09 18.94 3.99
N LEU A 45 -11.21 19.51 2.77
CA LEU A 45 -11.89 20.78 2.54
C LEU A 45 -13.37 20.70 2.95
N GLY A 46 -14.05 19.59 2.64
CA GLY A 46 -15.44 19.37 3.03
C GLY A 46 -15.66 19.44 4.54
N ILE A 47 -14.74 18.85 5.31
CA ILE A 47 -14.77 18.92 6.77
C ILE A 47 -14.53 20.36 7.24
N ALA A 48 -13.53 21.04 6.71
CA ALA A 48 -13.20 22.43 7.11
C ALA A 48 -14.37 23.40 6.86
N VAL A 49 -14.94 23.38 5.63
CA VAL A 49 -16.09 24.21 5.26
C VAL A 49 -17.33 23.80 6.06
N GLY A 50 -17.51 22.52 6.31
CA GLY A 50 -18.64 22.01 7.08
C GLY A 50 -18.61 22.45 8.55
N VAL A 51 -17.45 22.36 9.21
CA VAL A 51 -17.27 22.84 10.58
C VAL A 51 -17.51 24.35 10.66
N PHE A 52 -16.94 25.12 9.73
CA PHE A 52 -17.19 26.55 9.62
C PHE A 52 -18.68 26.87 9.45
N GLY A 53 -19.34 26.17 8.51
CA GLY A 53 -20.77 26.34 8.25
C GLY A 53 -21.63 25.98 9.47
N TYR A 54 -21.32 24.88 10.14
CA TYR A 54 -22.00 24.48 11.35
C TYR A 54 -21.92 25.55 12.45
N VAL A 55 -20.71 26.06 12.74
CA VAL A 55 -20.51 27.12 13.76
C VAL A 55 -21.27 28.38 13.39
N THR A 56 -21.20 28.81 12.13
CA THR A 56 -21.85 30.04 11.68
C THR A 56 -23.37 29.96 11.71
N ILE A 57 -23.96 28.84 11.23
CA ILE A 57 -25.41 28.62 11.22
C ILE A 57 -25.93 28.48 12.66
N SER A 58 -25.22 27.73 13.50
CA SER A 58 -25.61 27.54 14.90
C SER A 58 -25.55 28.83 15.72
N SER A 59 -24.66 29.76 15.38
CA SER A 59 -24.53 31.06 16.05
C SER A 59 -25.64 32.06 15.65
N LYS A 60 -26.30 31.87 14.49
CA LYS A 60 -27.31 32.77 13.95
C LYS A 60 -28.51 32.02 13.35
N PRO A 61 -29.22 31.20 14.16
CA PRO A 61 -30.26 30.30 13.65
C PRO A 61 -31.49 31.07 13.12
N GLU A 62 -31.67 32.33 13.51
CA GLU A 62 -32.75 33.17 13.03
C GLU A 62 -32.54 33.69 11.59
N ILE A 63 -31.27 33.77 11.17
CA ILE A 63 -30.87 34.32 9.84
C ILE A 63 -30.60 33.22 8.87
N TYR A 64 -29.98 32.11 9.31
CA TYR A 64 -29.45 31.08 8.43
C TYR A 64 -30.15 29.73 8.61
N TYR A 65 -30.32 29.06 7.48
CA TYR A 65 -30.92 27.73 7.37
C TYR A 65 -29.94 26.80 6.64
N GLY A 66 -30.02 25.48 6.89
CA GLY A 66 -29.20 24.45 6.20
C GLY A 66 -28.29 23.63 7.10
N ILE A 67 -28.44 23.71 8.43
CA ILE A 67 -27.59 23.01 9.41
C ILE A 67 -27.55 21.50 9.19
N LYS A 68 -28.72 20.86 8.88
CA LYS A 68 -28.80 19.41 8.63
C LYS A 68 -27.96 19.01 7.43
N LEU A 69 -28.02 19.81 6.35
CA LEU A 69 -27.24 19.54 5.14
C LEU A 69 -25.74 19.70 5.38
N THR A 70 -25.34 20.69 6.16
CA THR A 70 -23.95 20.90 6.58
C THR A 70 -23.44 19.70 7.40
N ILE A 71 -24.22 19.22 8.37
CA ILE A 71 -23.84 18.05 9.18
C ILE A 71 -23.69 16.80 8.29
N ILE A 72 -24.67 16.53 7.42
CA ILE A 72 -24.62 15.36 6.53
C ILE A 72 -23.40 15.43 5.62
N GLY A 73 -23.16 16.59 4.99
CA GLY A 73 -22.00 16.76 4.10
C GLY A 73 -20.66 16.61 4.83
N THR A 74 -20.55 17.15 6.05
CA THR A 74 -19.36 17.01 6.88
C THR A 74 -19.11 15.55 7.28
N MET A 75 -20.15 14.86 7.74
CA MET A 75 -20.05 13.46 8.14
C MET A 75 -19.70 12.55 6.96
N THR A 76 -20.29 12.80 5.78
CA THR A 76 -19.95 12.08 4.55
C THR A 76 -18.48 12.30 4.18
N SER A 77 -17.99 13.54 4.23
CA SER A 77 -16.59 13.85 3.96
C SER A 77 -15.65 13.16 4.96
N LEU A 78 -15.99 13.16 6.26
CA LEU A 78 -15.21 12.49 7.29
C LEU A 78 -15.15 10.97 7.05
N LEU A 79 -16.28 10.33 6.76
CA LEU A 79 -16.34 8.89 6.49
C LEU A 79 -15.50 8.52 5.27
N LEU A 80 -15.58 9.28 4.18
CA LEU A 80 -14.80 9.02 2.98
C LEU A 80 -13.30 9.25 3.18
N LEU A 81 -12.92 10.25 3.99
CA LEU A 81 -11.53 10.47 4.35
C LEU A 81 -10.97 9.28 5.14
N VAL A 82 -11.69 8.84 6.19
CA VAL A 82 -11.29 7.69 7.00
C VAL A 82 -11.17 6.44 6.13
N TRP A 83 -12.13 6.20 5.23
CA TRP A 83 -12.09 5.05 4.31
C TRP A 83 -10.88 5.12 3.38
N SER A 84 -10.63 6.28 2.76
CA SER A 84 -9.48 6.49 1.86
C SER A 84 -8.14 6.21 2.58
N VAL A 85 -7.94 6.78 3.77
CA VAL A 85 -6.72 6.59 4.57
C VAL A 85 -6.56 5.13 5.00
N THR A 86 -7.64 4.51 5.50
CA THR A 86 -7.61 3.09 5.89
C THR A 86 -7.30 2.19 4.69
N GLY A 87 -7.86 2.50 3.52
CA GLY A 87 -7.59 1.76 2.29
C GLY A 87 -6.10 1.80 1.90
N ILE A 88 -5.46 2.98 1.99
CA ILE A 88 -4.03 3.14 1.71
C ILE A 88 -3.19 2.30 2.68
N ILE A 89 -3.47 2.40 3.99
CA ILE A 89 -2.73 1.65 5.03
C ILE A 89 -2.87 0.15 4.81
N LYS A 90 -4.09 -0.34 4.63
CA LYS A 90 -4.35 -1.78 4.43
C LYS A 90 -3.74 -2.32 3.14
N THR A 91 -3.73 -1.53 2.09
CA THR A 91 -3.08 -1.91 0.83
C THR A 91 -1.57 -2.01 1.00
N SER A 92 -0.95 -1.07 1.71
CA SER A 92 0.48 -1.10 2.02
C SER A 92 0.85 -2.29 2.90
N GLU A 93 0.12 -2.53 4.01
CA GLU A 93 0.32 -3.69 4.88
C GLU A 93 0.22 -5.01 4.09
N TYR A 94 -0.75 -5.12 3.19
CA TYR A 94 -0.91 -6.30 2.34
C TYR A 94 0.32 -6.53 1.44
N TYR A 95 0.80 -5.50 0.75
CA TYR A 95 1.95 -5.67 -0.15
C TYR A 95 3.24 -5.97 0.60
N TYR A 96 3.46 -5.32 1.73
CA TYR A 96 4.61 -5.60 2.58
C TYR A 96 4.55 -7.01 3.16
N GLY A 97 3.39 -7.46 3.63
CA GLY A 97 3.19 -8.82 4.12
C GLY A 97 3.49 -9.88 3.07
N VAL A 98 2.96 -9.71 1.84
CA VAL A 98 3.23 -10.66 0.75
C VAL A 98 4.70 -10.66 0.33
N ALA A 99 5.38 -9.50 0.33
CA ALA A 99 6.81 -9.43 0.04
C ALA A 99 7.63 -10.15 1.12
N PHE A 100 7.26 -10.01 2.40
CA PHE A 100 7.87 -10.73 3.51
C PHE A 100 7.73 -12.25 3.36
N ASP A 101 6.51 -12.75 3.06
CA ASP A 101 6.25 -14.17 2.85
C ASP A 101 7.06 -14.74 1.67
N ASN A 102 7.15 -13.97 0.58
CA ASN A 102 7.98 -14.35 -0.56
C ASN A 102 9.48 -14.38 -0.21
N THR A 103 9.95 -13.52 0.69
CA THR A 103 11.33 -13.53 1.18
C THR A 103 11.61 -14.78 1.99
N ILE A 104 10.72 -15.14 2.91
CA ILE A 104 10.84 -16.41 3.68
C ILE A 104 10.90 -17.60 2.72
N LYS A 105 9.99 -17.65 1.75
CA LYS A 105 9.95 -18.74 0.77
C LYS A 105 11.25 -18.82 -0.05
N TRP A 106 11.77 -17.68 -0.51
CA TRP A 106 13.02 -17.62 -1.25
C TRP A 106 14.22 -18.07 -0.41
N LEU A 107 14.31 -17.64 0.87
CA LEU A 107 15.33 -18.10 1.79
C LEU A 107 15.21 -19.60 2.07
N THR A 108 13.99 -20.15 2.13
CA THR A 108 13.79 -21.60 2.28
C THR A 108 14.41 -22.36 1.12
N TYR A 109 14.22 -21.92 -0.12
CA TYR A 109 14.87 -22.52 -1.28
C TYR A 109 16.41 -22.48 -1.17
N LEU A 110 16.98 -21.37 -0.71
CA LEU A 110 18.43 -21.26 -0.50
C LEU A 110 18.93 -22.24 0.57
N LYS A 111 18.19 -22.40 1.66
CA LYS A 111 18.53 -23.31 2.76
C LYS A 111 18.49 -24.78 2.34
N GLU A 112 17.53 -25.14 1.49
CA GLU A 112 17.31 -26.49 0.98
C GLU A 112 18.18 -26.85 -0.26
N ASP A 113 19.10 -25.95 -0.65
CA ASP A 113 19.92 -26.08 -1.87
C ASP A 113 19.11 -26.13 -3.18
N GLU A 114 17.86 -25.67 -3.14
CA GLU A 114 17.01 -25.58 -4.33
C GLU A 114 17.32 -24.32 -5.14
N LEU A 115 18.59 -24.15 -5.57
CA LEU A 115 19.04 -22.97 -6.31
C LEU A 115 18.24 -22.71 -7.59
N PRO A 116 17.84 -23.72 -8.39
CA PRO A 116 16.95 -23.52 -9.51
C PRO A 116 15.62 -22.85 -9.11
N ALA A 117 14.98 -23.27 -8.02
CA ALA A 117 13.74 -22.71 -7.53
C ALA A 117 13.94 -21.28 -7.01
N ALA A 118 15.02 -21.01 -6.28
CA ALA A 118 15.39 -19.69 -5.81
C ALA A 118 15.61 -18.73 -6.99
N HIS A 119 16.27 -19.18 -8.06
CA HIS A 119 16.52 -18.39 -9.26
C HIS A 119 15.24 -18.09 -10.04
N GLN A 120 14.27 -19.01 -10.08
CA GLN A 120 12.97 -18.76 -10.73
C GLN A 120 12.22 -17.58 -10.09
N VAL A 121 12.39 -17.33 -8.80
CA VAL A 121 11.80 -16.13 -8.15
C VAL A 121 12.45 -14.84 -8.66
N MET A 122 13.71 -14.90 -9.11
CA MET A 122 14.47 -13.75 -9.62
C MET A 122 14.26 -13.47 -11.09
N ILE A 123 13.91 -14.50 -11.87
CA ILE A 123 13.64 -14.36 -13.31
C ILE A 123 12.32 -13.61 -13.55
N SER A 124 12.26 -12.87 -14.67
CA SER A 124 11.03 -12.23 -15.08
C SER A 124 9.92 -13.28 -15.30
N VAL A 125 8.71 -12.91 -14.88
CA VAL A 125 7.54 -13.80 -14.89
C VAL A 125 7.29 -14.48 -16.24
N GLU A 126 7.60 -13.78 -17.34
CA GLU A 126 7.41 -14.25 -18.71
C GLU A 126 8.35 -15.39 -19.09
N HIS A 127 9.49 -15.53 -18.40
CA HIS A 127 10.53 -16.52 -18.70
C HIS A 127 10.59 -17.65 -17.67
N ARG A 128 9.68 -17.67 -16.69
CA ARG A 128 9.67 -18.72 -15.66
C ARG A 128 9.21 -20.05 -16.18
N GLN A 129 9.87 -21.09 -15.70
CA GLN A 129 9.34 -22.43 -15.81
C GLN A 129 8.28 -22.67 -14.74
N HIS A 130 7.07 -22.99 -15.18
CA HIS A 130 5.94 -23.21 -14.28
C HIS A 130 5.85 -24.63 -13.73
N ASP A 131 6.52 -25.58 -14.37
CA ASP A 131 6.52 -26.97 -13.96
C ASP A 131 7.76 -27.29 -13.12
N ALA A 132 7.53 -27.47 -11.80
CA ALA A 132 8.58 -27.80 -10.86
C ALA A 132 9.25 -29.16 -11.14
N GLN A 133 8.52 -30.11 -11.79
CA GLN A 133 9.06 -31.44 -12.06
C GLN A 133 10.14 -31.44 -13.13
N ILE A 134 10.05 -30.50 -14.07
CA ILE A 134 11.02 -30.38 -15.17
C ILE A 134 12.07 -29.30 -14.91
N LEU A 135 12.01 -28.63 -13.76
CA LEU A 135 12.86 -27.47 -13.48
C LEU A 135 14.35 -27.83 -13.52
N ASN A 136 14.77 -28.90 -12.84
CA ASN A 136 16.15 -29.34 -12.86
C ASN A 136 16.59 -29.75 -14.25
N GLN A 137 15.76 -30.49 -15.00
CA GLN A 137 16.03 -30.86 -16.39
C GLN A 137 16.16 -29.64 -17.30
N TYR A 138 15.39 -28.58 -17.05
CA TYR A 138 15.50 -27.32 -17.79
C TYR A 138 16.89 -26.71 -17.63
N TYR A 139 17.39 -26.61 -16.39
CA TYR A 139 18.73 -26.07 -16.12
C TYR A 139 19.84 -26.98 -16.65
N ASP A 140 19.70 -28.29 -16.53
CA ASP A 140 20.67 -29.27 -17.09
C ASP A 140 20.79 -29.15 -18.59
N ASN A 141 19.69 -28.91 -19.30
CA ASN A 141 19.66 -28.75 -20.75
C ASN A 141 20.10 -27.35 -21.22
N ASN A 142 20.10 -26.35 -20.33
CA ASN A 142 20.44 -24.97 -20.65
C ASN A 142 21.64 -24.48 -19.82
N LYS A 143 22.84 -25.03 -20.11
CA LYS A 143 24.06 -24.74 -19.33
C LYS A 143 24.36 -23.25 -19.18
N GLY A 144 24.14 -22.43 -20.21
CA GLY A 144 24.35 -20.97 -20.12
C GLY A 144 23.49 -20.31 -19.03
N ILE A 145 22.21 -20.71 -18.94
CA ILE A 145 21.29 -20.20 -17.89
C ILE A 145 21.72 -20.72 -16.51
N TYR A 146 22.19 -21.96 -16.44
CA TYR A 146 22.73 -22.54 -15.21
C TYR A 146 23.97 -21.79 -14.72
N ASP A 147 24.93 -21.53 -15.62
CA ASP A 147 26.15 -20.79 -15.31
C ASP A 147 25.85 -19.34 -14.87
N ASP A 148 24.92 -18.67 -15.54
CA ASP A 148 24.45 -17.33 -15.16
C ASP A 148 23.80 -17.34 -13.76
N MET A 149 22.99 -18.34 -13.45
CA MET A 149 22.42 -18.54 -12.13
C MET A 149 23.53 -18.67 -11.07
N LEU A 150 24.49 -19.57 -11.27
CA LEU A 150 25.60 -19.75 -10.35
C LEU A 150 26.40 -18.45 -10.15
N ALA A 151 26.66 -17.72 -11.24
CA ALA A 151 27.36 -16.44 -11.19
C ALA A 151 26.60 -15.38 -10.34
N GLN A 152 25.28 -15.41 -10.33
CA GLN A 152 24.48 -14.52 -9.47
C GLN A 152 24.63 -14.92 -8.00
N PHE A 153 24.55 -16.21 -7.68
CA PHE A 153 24.65 -16.70 -6.29
C PHE A 153 26.05 -16.62 -5.70
N THR A 154 27.09 -16.40 -6.50
CA THR A 154 28.45 -16.14 -6.01
C THR A 154 28.69 -14.70 -5.54
N LYS A 155 27.75 -13.79 -5.80
CA LYS A 155 27.87 -12.38 -5.38
C LYS A 155 27.24 -12.13 -3.99
N PRO A 156 27.85 -11.24 -3.16
CA PRO A 156 27.21 -10.83 -1.90
C PRO A 156 25.89 -10.08 -2.18
N PRO A 157 24.88 -10.23 -1.31
CA PRO A 157 24.85 -11.00 -0.06
C PRO A 157 24.53 -12.50 -0.24
N MET A 158 24.15 -12.95 -1.45
CA MET A 158 23.71 -14.33 -1.71
C MET A 158 24.80 -15.36 -1.38
N SER A 159 26.06 -15.09 -1.76
CA SER A 159 27.19 -15.97 -1.41
C SER A 159 27.38 -16.10 0.10
N LEU A 160 27.15 -15.03 0.86
CA LEU A 160 27.21 -15.04 2.32
C LEU A 160 26.06 -15.87 2.93
N LEU A 161 24.84 -15.71 2.41
CA LEU A 161 23.68 -16.50 2.82
C LEU A 161 23.93 -17.99 2.61
N LEU A 162 24.42 -18.37 1.42
CA LEU A 162 24.73 -19.76 1.08
C LEU A 162 25.89 -20.33 1.94
N ALA A 163 26.97 -19.56 2.14
CA ALA A 163 28.13 -20.00 2.94
C ALA A 163 27.76 -20.24 4.41
N LYS A 164 26.72 -19.60 4.91
CA LYS A 164 26.26 -19.70 6.30
C LYS A 164 24.89 -20.38 6.44
N LYS A 165 24.44 -21.13 5.43
CA LYS A 165 23.08 -21.69 5.40
C LYS A 165 22.71 -22.53 6.61
N ASP A 166 23.68 -23.24 7.22
CA ASP A 166 23.46 -24.07 8.41
C ASP A 166 23.34 -23.24 9.69
N LYS A 167 23.67 -21.94 9.64
CA LYS A 167 23.73 -21.05 10.81
C LYS A 167 22.54 -20.10 10.93
N TRP A 168 21.58 -20.16 10.05
CA TRP A 168 20.36 -19.32 10.10
C TRP A 168 19.11 -20.13 9.75
N ASN A 169 17.94 -19.61 10.15
CA ASN A 169 16.66 -20.19 9.80
C ASN A 169 15.77 -19.13 9.12
N PRO A 170 15.10 -19.42 7.99
CA PRO A 170 14.18 -18.48 7.34
C PRO A 170 13.11 -17.92 8.27
N GLN A 171 12.66 -18.73 9.25
CA GLN A 171 11.63 -18.31 10.21
C GLN A 171 12.11 -17.28 11.24
N ASP A 172 13.42 -17.12 11.40
CA ASP A 172 14.02 -16.14 12.30
C ASP A 172 14.26 -14.78 11.59
N LEU A 173 13.80 -14.65 10.34
CA LEU A 173 13.90 -13.41 9.58
C LEU A 173 13.20 -12.26 10.30
N ILE A 174 13.91 -11.18 10.52
CA ILE A 174 13.41 -9.97 11.18
C ILE A 174 13.26 -8.88 10.11
N LEU A 175 12.05 -8.38 9.94
CA LEU A 175 11.82 -7.16 9.17
C LEU A 175 12.27 -5.96 10.01
N VAL A 176 13.25 -5.20 9.49
CA VAL A 176 13.77 -4.00 10.16
C VAL A 176 12.98 -2.78 9.74
N GLU A 177 12.73 -2.66 8.44
CA GLU A 177 12.08 -1.48 7.87
C GLU A 177 11.38 -1.80 6.55
N ASP A 178 10.18 -1.25 6.38
CA ASP A 178 9.49 -1.11 5.10
C ASP A 178 10.02 0.16 4.42
N VAL A 179 11.01 0.01 3.52
CA VAL A 179 11.76 1.14 2.97
C VAL A 179 10.94 1.92 1.95
N GLU A 180 10.25 1.22 1.06
CA GLU A 180 9.57 1.87 -0.06
C GLU A 180 8.43 1.01 -0.62
N LEU A 181 7.31 1.65 -0.90
CA LEU A 181 6.23 1.12 -1.73
C LEU A 181 5.93 2.11 -2.84
N LEU A 182 6.23 1.76 -4.08
CA LEU A 182 5.96 2.60 -5.25
C LEU A 182 4.97 1.92 -6.19
N ASP A 183 3.92 2.65 -6.55
CA ASP A 183 3.08 2.32 -7.69
C ASP A 183 3.73 2.88 -8.95
N LEU A 184 4.33 1.99 -9.72
CA LEU A 184 4.97 2.32 -10.97
C LEU A 184 3.92 2.29 -12.09
N LYS A 185 3.99 3.26 -13.02
CA LYS A 185 3.13 3.28 -14.20
C LYS A 185 3.12 1.90 -14.90
N LYS A 186 1.99 1.49 -15.48
CA LYS A 186 1.78 0.21 -16.20
C LYS A 186 1.57 -1.01 -15.29
N ASN A 187 0.79 -0.87 -14.23
CA ASN A 187 0.40 -1.99 -13.36
C ASN A 187 1.60 -2.72 -12.71
N LYS A 188 2.65 -1.97 -12.38
CA LYS A 188 3.80 -2.49 -11.64
C LYS A 188 3.86 -1.85 -10.26
N ILE A 189 4.02 -2.67 -9.24
CA ILE A 189 4.23 -2.22 -7.86
C ILE A 189 5.62 -2.68 -7.45
N ARG A 190 6.42 -1.75 -6.91
CA ARG A 190 7.71 -2.04 -6.33
C ARG A 190 7.62 -1.97 -4.81
N VAL A 191 8.13 -3.01 -4.16
CA VAL A 191 8.25 -3.10 -2.71
C VAL A 191 9.71 -3.30 -2.35
N THR A 192 10.23 -2.46 -1.47
CA THR A 192 11.59 -2.57 -0.95
C THR A 192 11.53 -2.70 0.56
N GLN A 193 12.19 -3.75 1.10
CA GLN A 193 12.24 -4.03 2.52
C GLN A 193 13.68 -4.32 2.97
N HIS A 194 13.99 -3.96 4.22
CA HIS A 194 15.25 -4.22 4.87
C HIS A 194 15.07 -5.30 5.94
N TYR A 195 15.98 -6.27 5.92
CA TYR A 195 15.91 -7.45 6.78
C TYR A 195 17.19 -7.70 7.54
N HIS A 196 17.02 -8.25 8.73
CA HIS A 196 18.06 -8.89 9.51
C HIS A 196 17.79 -10.38 9.62
N LEU A 197 18.80 -11.21 9.30
CA LEU A 197 18.76 -12.64 9.48
C LEU A 197 19.78 -13.03 10.54
N PRO A 198 19.32 -13.35 11.78
CA PRO A 198 20.20 -13.73 12.85
C PRO A 198 20.95 -15.05 12.55
N LEU A 199 22.19 -15.13 13.01
CA LEU A 199 22.99 -16.34 12.93
C LEU A 199 23.00 -17.04 14.30
N SER A 200 22.94 -18.36 14.29
CA SER A 200 23.05 -19.15 15.50
C SER A 200 24.47 -19.18 16.10
N ASP A 201 25.50 -18.90 15.25
CA ASP A 201 26.90 -18.88 15.66
C ASP A 201 27.72 -17.92 14.76
N PRO A 202 28.32 -16.86 15.34
CA PRO A 202 28.15 -16.39 16.71
C PRO A 202 26.75 -15.81 16.96
N PRO A 203 26.20 -15.88 18.19
CA PRO A 203 24.79 -15.57 18.47
C PRO A 203 24.38 -14.10 18.24
N ASP A 204 25.33 -13.17 18.22
CA ASP A 204 25.09 -11.75 17.98
C ASP A 204 25.32 -11.35 16.52
N ALA A 205 25.70 -12.29 15.66
CA ALA A 205 25.95 -11.99 14.27
C ALA A 205 24.64 -12.00 13.46
N VAL A 206 24.53 -11.04 12.57
CA VAL A 206 23.37 -10.84 11.72
C VAL A 206 23.84 -10.67 10.27
N ILE A 207 23.11 -11.26 9.34
CA ILE A 207 23.23 -10.90 7.92
C ILE A 207 22.18 -9.84 7.64
N SER A 208 22.63 -8.63 7.30
CA SER A 208 21.75 -7.52 6.98
C SER A 208 21.68 -7.36 5.46
N PHE A 209 20.46 -7.32 4.93
CA PHE A 209 20.27 -7.18 3.49
C PHE A 209 18.94 -6.48 3.17
N ARG A 210 18.90 -5.88 1.98
CA ARG A 210 17.72 -5.23 1.44
C ARG A 210 17.25 -5.99 0.21
N ILE A 211 15.96 -6.24 0.12
CA ILE A 211 15.32 -6.90 -1.01
C ILE A 211 14.34 -5.96 -1.68
N GLN A 212 14.32 -6.02 -3.01
CA GLN A 212 13.36 -5.32 -3.84
C GLN A 212 12.56 -6.33 -4.66
N TYR A 213 11.24 -6.27 -4.52
CA TYR A 213 10.30 -7.03 -5.31
C TYR A 213 9.54 -6.16 -6.29
N PHE A 214 9.28 -6.71 -7.46
CA PHE A 214 8.24 -6.22 -8.35
C PHE A 214 7.04 -7.14 -8.33
N ARG A 215 5.87 -6.53 -8.25
CA ARG A 215 4.61 -7.16 -8.60
C ARG A 215 4.22 -6.74 -10.00
N VAL A 216 4.09 -7.71 -10.89
CA VAL A 216 3.70 -7.49 -12.28
C VAL A 216 2.32 -8.10 -12.49
N TYR A 217 1.41 -7.35 -13.10
CA TYR A 217 0.13 -7.87 -13.53
C TYR A 217 0.25 -8.38 -14.95
N ASP A 218 -0.49 -9.45 -15.29
CA ASP A 218 -0.61 -9.87 -16.67
C ASP A 218 -1.27 -8.77 -17.53
N SER A 219 -1.17 -8.89 -18.84
CA SER A 219 -1.76 -7.91 -19.77
C SER A 219 -3.28 -7.79 -19.65
N ALA A 220 -3.95 -8.79 -19.04
CA ALA A 220 -5.37 -8.80 -18.77
C ALA A 220 -5.71 -8.32 -17.34
N GLY A 221 -4.71 -8.00 -16.51
CA GLY A 221 -4.89 -7.53 -15.13
C GLY A 221 -5.44 -8.58 -14.16
N ARG A 222 -5.46 -9.88 -14.55
CA ARG A 222 -6.11 -10.96 -13.79
C ARG A 222 -5.19 -11.74 -12.89
N ALA A 223 -3.92 -11.87 -13.25
CA ALA A 223 -2.91 -12.56 -12.46
C ALA A 223 -1.79 -11.60 -12.09
N SER A 224 -1.39 -11.60 -10.83
CA SER A 224 -0.22 -10.86 -10.40
C SER A 224 0.82 -11.82 -9.88
N GLN A 225 2.04 -11.64 -10.34
CA GLN A 225 3.18 -12.43 -9.88
C GLN A 225 4.24 -11.52 -9.31
N TRP A 226 4.97 -12.03 -8.33
CA TRP A 226 6.05 -11.33 -7.68
C TRP A 226 7.39 -11.79 -8.23
N GLN A 227 8.26 -10.85 -8.49
CA GLN A 227 9.63 -11.08 -8.95
C GLN A 227 10.58 -10.41 -7.98
N LEU A 228 11.55 -11.15 -7.47
CA LEU A 228 12.68 -10.59 -6.77
C LEU A 228 13.63 -9.99 -7.81
N GLU A 229 13.77 -8.68 -7.83
CA GLU A 229 14.60 -7.99 -8.81
C GLU A 229 16.01 -7.76 -8.30
N TYR A 230 16.11 -7.40 -7.03
CA TYR A 230 17.37 -6.91 -6.49
C TYR A 230 17.55 -7.32 -5.03
N ILE A 231 18.77 -7.71 -4.69
CA ILE A 231 19.19 -7.95 -3.31
C ILE A 231 20.55 -7.32 -3.07
N THR A 232 20.69 -6.55 -1.99
CA THR A 232 21.95 -5.94 -1.57
C THR A 232 22.24 -6.21 -0.12
N GLY A 233 23.54 -6.38 0.20
CA GLY A 233 24.01 -6.29 1.58
C GLY A 233 23.85 -4.86 2.09
N VAL A 234 23.54 -4.73 3.37
CA VAL A 234 23.55 -3.46 4.12
C VAL A 234 24.64 -3.59 5.16
N GLU A 235 25.58 -2.64 5.16
CA GLU A 235 26.68 -2.55 6.14
C GLU A 235 26.18 -1.99 7.47
#